data_4bc32a8026ddae04fe383bc18b78105a
#
_entry.id   4bc32a8026ddae04fe383bc18b78105a
#
_cell.length_a   1.000
_cell.length_b   1.000
_cell.length_c   1.000
_cell.angle_alpha   90.00
_cell.angle_beta   90.00
_cell.angle_gamma   90.00
#
_symmetry.space_group_name_H-M   'P 1'
#
loop_
_entity.id
_entity.type
_entity.pdbx_description
1 polymer ?
#
loop_
_entity_poly.entity_id
_entity_poly.type
_entity_poly.pdbx_seq_one_letter_code
_entity_poly.pdbx_strand_id
1 'polypeptide(L)'
;GAVSVDSTATNRRGNFRFNIELPPSGTTFYNLRIGEDRIPLFVSPGEKVTISSMYGNPGDYIIRGSRESILVKELNDMMNAGAGRLDSLSRLISTTDRNAARRTEYIKEYGREYSRLKREQIKFIVTNSRSLAALYALYQRLPDDKTLFNGNSDIIYYRLVADSVSK
;
A
#
# COMPACT_ATOMS: atom_id res chain seq x y z
N GLY A 1 -1.94 -14.60 14.03
CA GLY A 1 -1.26 -14.88 12.75
C GLY A 1 -2.27 -14.96 11.61
N ALA A 2 -1.83 -14.75 10.35
CA ALA A 2 -2.70 -14.90 9.19
C ALA A 2 -3.09 -16.37 9.01
N VAL A 3 -4.38 -16.63 8.75
CA VAL A 3 -4.91 -17.97 8.49
C VAL A 3 -5.16 -18.10 6.98
N SER A 4 -4.75 -19.23 6.38
CA SER A 4 -5.11 -19.54 4.99
C SER A 4 -6.59 -19.88 4.94
N VAL A 5 -7.35 -19.13 4.11
CA VAL A 5 -8.79 -19.32 3.95
C VAL A 5 -9.07 -20.33 2.83
N ASP A 6 -8.32 -20.23 1.73
CA ASP A 6 -8.46 -21.09 0.58
C ASP A 6 -7.15 -21.12 -0.23
N SER A 7 -6.98 -22.13 -1.07
CA SER A 7 -5.86 -22.25 -1.99
C SER A 7 -6.28 -22.92 -3.28
N THR A 8 -5.71 -22.48 -4.41
CA THR A 8 -6.00 -23.07 -5.72
C THR A 8 -4.77 -23.05 -6.61
N ALA A 9 -4.74 -23.89 -7.62
CA ALA A 9 -3.74 -23.86 -8.67
C ALA A 9 -4.29 -23.16 -9.91
N THR A 10 -3.40 -22.49 -10.64
CA THR A 10 -3.76 -21.93 -11.95
C THR A 10 -3.95 -23.05 -12.97
N ASN A 11 -4.91 -22.87 -13.86
CA ASN A 11 -5.07 -23.78 -15.01
C ASN A 11 -3.97 -23.51 -16.07
N ARG A 12 -3.97 -24.28 -17.17
CA ARG A 12 -2.98 -24.15 -18.28
C ARG A 12 -2.95 -22.76 -18.94
N ARG A 13 -4.00 -21.95 -18.76
CA ARG A 13 -4.09 -20.56 -19.25
C ARG A 13 -3.72 -19.53 -18.19
N GLY A 14 -3.25 -19.95 -17.01
CA GLY A 14 -2.90 -19.09 -15.90
C GLY A 14 -4.08 -18.55 -15.10
N ASN A 15 -5.32 -19.03 -15.34
CA ASN A 15 -6.49 -18.56 -14.61
C ASN A 15 -6.69 -19.32 -13.31
N PHE A 16 -7.16 -18.60 -12.29
CA PHE A 16 -7.58 -19.14 -11.01
C PHE A 16 -8.92 -18.53 -10.59
N ARG A 17 -9.60 -19.13 -9.63
CA ARG A 17 -10.84 -18.63 -9.05
C ARG A 17 -10.96 -19.06 -7.60
N PHE A 18 -11.42 -18.12 -6.76
CA PHE A 18 -11.85 -18.37 -5.39
C PHE A 18 -13.35 -18.06 -5.27
N ASN A 19 -14.07 -18.85 -4.49
CA ASN A 19 -15.40 -18.56 -4.01
C ASN A 19 -15.32 -18.50 -2.49
N ILE A 20 -15.34 -17.29 -1.93
CA ILE A 20 -15.17 -17.05 -0.51
C ILE A 20 -16.50 -16.58 0.06
N GLU A 21 -16.98 -17.27 1.09
CA GLU A 21 -18.10 -16.79 1.90
C GLU A 21 -17.61 -15.71 2.83
N LEU A 22 -18.18 -14.52 2.68
CA LEU A 22 -17.82 -13.37 3.51
C LEU A 22 -18.76 -13.31 4.72
N PRO A 23 -18.24 -12.87 5.87
CA PRO A 23 -19.11 -12.62 7.03
C PRO A 23 -20.13 -11.51 6.66
N PRO A 24 -21.38 -11.59 7.15
CA PRO A 24 -22.40 -10.59 6.88
C PRO A 24 -22.03 -9.18 7.35
N SER A 25 -21.04 -9.07 8.22
CA SER A 25 -20.64 -7.83 8.91
C SER A 25 -19.87 -6.83 8.04
N GLY A 26 -19.70 -7.08 6.73
CA GLY A 26 -19.14 -6.06 5.83
C GLY A 26 -17.82 -6.43 5.16
N THR A 27 -17.05 -5.42 4.79
CA THR A 27 -15.80 -5.55 4.05
C THR A 27 -14.73 -6.28 4.84
N THR A 28 -14.11 -7.29 4.25
CA THR A 28 -13.06 -8.10 4.87
C THR A 28 -11.73 -7.92 4.15
N PHE A 29 -10.66 -7.88 4.93
CA PHE A 29 -9.30 -7.79 4.41
C PHE A 29 -8.73 -9.17 4.13
N TYR A 30 -8.21 -9.38 2.92
CA TYR A 30 -7.51 -10.58 2.49
C TYR A 30 -6.14 -10.24 1.89
N ASN A 31 -5.26 -11.21 1.88
CA ASN A 31 -4.03 -11.18 1.10
C ASN A 31 -4.05 -12.34 0.10
N LEU A 32 -4.07 -12.04 -1.18
CA LEU A 32 -3.79 -13.02 -2.21
C LEU A 32 -2.28 -13.24 -2.30
N ARG A 33 -1.84 -14.48 -2.09
CA ARG A 33 -0.42 -14.85 -2.23
C ARG A 33 -0.20 -15.55 -3.57
N ILE A 34 0.82 -15.10 -4.29
CA ILE A 34 1.29 -15.72 -5.53
C ILE A 34 2.82 -15.89 -5.37
N GLY A 35 3.25 -17.09 -4.99
CA GLY A 35 4.64 -17.30 -4.55
C GLY A 35 4.95 -16.45 -3.31
N GLU A 36 5.95 -15.59 -3.41
CA GLU A 36 6.35 -14.67 -2.33
C GLU A 36 5.58 -13.34 -2.35
N ASP A 37 4.94 -13.02 -3.47
CA ASP A 37 4.19 -11.77 -3.63
C ASP A 37 2.86 -11.82 -2.89
N ARG A 38 2.44 -10.64 -2.41
CA ARG A 38 1.17 -10.45 -1.69
C ARG A 38 0.41 -9.30 -2.29
N ILE A 39 -0.83 -9.56 -2.65
CA ILE A 39 -1.78 -8.56 -3.13
C ILE A 39 -2.82 -8.35 -2.04
N PRO A 40 -2.81 -7.19 -1.36
CA PRO A 40 -3.81 -6.86 -0.35
C PRO A 40 -5.15 -6.55 -1.02
N LEU A 41 -6.23 -7.09 -0.47
CA LEU A 41 -7.58 -6.98 -0.99
C LEU A 41 -8.55 -6.62 0.13
N PHE A 42 -9.43 -5.67 -0.13
CA PHE A 42 -10.65 -5.47 0.65
C PHE A 42 -11.84 -5.89 -0.19
N VAL A 43 -12.60 -6.85 0.31
CA VAL A 43 -13.73 -7.43 -0.43
C VAL A 43 -15.00 -7.30 0.40
N SER A 44 -16.05 -6.75 -0.21
CA SER A 44 -17.38 -6.61 0.39
C SER A 44 -18.31 -7.72 -0.07
N PRO A 45 -19.34 -8.07 0.71
CA PRO A 45 -20.34 -9.03 0.28
C PRO A 45 -20.96 -8.68 -1.06
N GLY A 46 -21.01 -9.68 -1.97
CA GLY A 46 -21.56 -9.52 -3.32
C GLY A 46 -20.59 -8.93 -4.36
N GLU A 47 -19.39 -8.49 -3.97
CA GLU A 47 -18.40 -8.04 -4.94
C GLU A 47 -17.78 -9.21 -5.72
N LYS A 48 -17.53 -8.95 -7.00
CA LYS A 48 -16.75 -9.83 -7.87
C LYS A 48 -15.44 -9.15 -8.23
N VAL A 49 -14.39 -9.50 -7.49
CA VAL A 49 -13.05 -8.93 -7.70
C VAL A 49 -12.33 -9.71 -8.79
N THR A 50 -11.75 -8.99 -9.74
CA THR A 50 -10.90 -9.55 -10.80
C THR A 50 -9.50 -8.98 -10.70
N ILE A 51 -8.50 -9.86 -10.71
CA ILE A 51 -7.08 -9.51 -10.67
C ILE A 51 -6.43 -10.08 -11.91
N SER A 52 -5.65 -9.26 -12.61
CA SER A 52 -4.85 -9.67 -13.76
C SER A 52 -3.42 -9.18 -13.57
N SER A 53 -2.45 -10.04 -13.75
CA SER A 53 -1.03 -9.72 -13.70
C SER A 53 -0.27 -10.44 -14.81
N MET A 54 0.95 -9.99 -15.09
CA MET A 54 1.84 -10.68 -16.01
C MET A 54 2.54 -11.84 -15.32
N TYR A 55 2.71 -12.93 -16.03
CA TYR A 55 3.51 -14.06 -15.56
C TYR A 55 4.94 -13.60 -15.23
N GLY A 56 5.43 -13.97 -14.05
CA GLY A 56 6.76 -13.57 -13.57
C GLY A 56 6.83 -12.18 -12.92
N ASN A 57 5.76 -11.40 -12.95
CA ASN A 57 5.67 -10.12 -12.24
C ASN A 57 4.30 -9.91 -11.57
N PRO A 58 3.97 -10.70 -10.53
CA PRO A 58 2.67 -10.60 -9.84
C PRO A 58 2.46 -9.28 -9.11
N GLY A 59 3.52 -8.56 -8.78
CA GLY A 59 3.45 -7.25 -8.12
C GLY A 59 2.88 -6.14 -9.02
N ASP A 60 3.01 -6.29 -10.34
CA ASP A 60 2.38 -5.41 -11.32
C ASP A 60 1.04 -6.01 -11.77
N TYR A 61 -0.02 -5.64 -11.08
CA TYR A 61 -1.35 -6.18 -11.30
C TYR A 61 -2.38 -5.08 -11.54
N ILE A 62 -3.43 -5.44 -12.26
CA ILE A 62 -4.65 -4.64 -12.42
C ILE A 62 -5.74 -5.28 -11.59
N ILE A 63 -6.49 -4.47 -10.85
CA ILE A 63 -7.62 -4.91 -10.04
C ILE A 63 -8.91 -4.21 -10.45
N ARG A 64 -10.03 -4.94 -10.45
CA ARG A 64 -11.35 -4.43 -10.78
C ARG A 64 -12.40 -5.08 -9.89
N GLY A 65 -13.54 -4.40 -9.72
CA GLY A 65 -14.72 -4.94 -9.03
C GLY A 65 -14.79 -4.70 -7.54
N SER A 66 -13.75 -4.09 -6.92
CA SER A 66 -13.80 -3.57 -5.55
C SER A 66 -13.15 -2.18 -5.50
N ARG A 67 -13.92 -1.20 -5.07
CA ARG A 67 -13.44 0.18 -4.90
C ARG A 67 -12.32 0.26 -3.86
N GLU A 68 -12.49 -0.40 -2.72
CA GLU A 68 -11.51 -0.41 -1.65
C GLU A 68 -10.17 -1.02 -2.10
N SER A 69 -10.22 -2.15 -2.81
CA SER A 69 -9.02 -2.80 -3.33
C SER A 69 -8.31 -1.96 -4.41
N ILE A 70 -9.06 -1.23 -5.25
CA ILE A 70 -8.50 -0.30 -6.23
C ILE A 70 -7.74 0.82 -5.52
N LEU A 71 -8.35 1.45 -4.51
CA LEU A 71 -7.71 2.49 -3.71
C LEU A 71 -6.44 2.00 -3.01
N VAL A 72 -6.45 0.79 -2.47
CA VAL A 72 -5.26 0.17 -1.87
C VAL A 72 -4.15 -0.03 -2.91
N LYS A 73 -4.50 -0.46 -4.13
CA LYS A 73 -3.52 -0.58 -5.23
C LYS A 73 -2.91 0.77 -5.58
N GLU A 74 -3.71 1.81 -5.76
CA GLU A 74 -3.25 3.18 -6.04
C GLU A 74 -2.31 3.70 -4.94
N LEU A 75 -2.68 3.49 -3.67
CA LEU A 75 -1.83 3.83 -2.54
C LEU A 75 -0.50 3.08 -2.58
N ASN A 76 -0.52 1.76 -2.78
CA ASN A 76 0.69 0.94 -2.81
C ASN A 76 1.61 1.35 -3.97
N ASP A 77 1.08 1.66 -5.14
CA ASP A 77 1.87 2.13 -6.29
C ASP A 77 2.57 3.46 -5.98
N MET A 78 1.84 4.40 -5.39
CA MET A 78 2.38 5.68 -4.95
C MET A 78 3.48 5.50 -3.89
N MET A 79 3.22 4.66 -2.88
CA MET A 79 4.17 4.39 -1.79
C MET A 79 5.43 3.68 -2.29
N ASN A 80 5.28 2.67 -3.14
CA ASN A 80 6.41 1.92 -3.72
C ASN A 80 7.29 2.81 -4.61
N ALA A 81 6.69 3.66 -5.44
CA ALA A 81 7.43 4.62 -6.25
C ALA A 81 8.21 5.62 -5.39
N GLY A 82 7.62 6.14 -4.31
CA GLY A 82 8.28 7.03 -3.36
C GLY A 82 9.40 6.32 -2.59
N ALA A 83 9.14 5.13 -2.09
CA ALA A 83 10.12 4.30 -1.37
C ALA A 83 11.34 3.96 -2.25
N GLY A 84 11.13 3.64 -3.53
CA GLY A 84 12.22 3.39 -4.48
C GLY A 84 13.12 4.60 -4.69
N ARG A 85 12.54 5.81 -4.75
CA ARG A 85 13.33 7.06 -4.83
C ARG A 85 14.11 7.32 -3.55
N LEU A 86 13.50 7.14 -2.38
CA LEU A 86 14.17 7.29 -1.09
C LEU A 86 15.31 6.28 -0.92
N ASP A 87 15.13 5.02 -1.32
CA ASP A 87 16.17 4.00 -1.29
C ASP A 87 17.34 4.37 -2.21
N SER A 88 17.06 4.82 -3.44
CA SER A 88 18.09 5.28 -4.37
C SER A 88 18.92 6.43 -3.79
N LEU A 89 18.26 7.44 -3.19
CA LEU A 89 18.93 8.56 -2.53
C LEU A 89 19.73 8.11 -1.30
N SER A 90 19.20 7.19 -0.51
CA SER A 90 19.87 6.61 0.65
C SER A 90 21.17 5.90 0.25
N ARG A 91 21.16 5.14 -0.85
CA ARG A 91 22.37 4.51 -1.41
C ARG A 91 23.41 5.54 -1.85
N LEU A 92 22.97 6.58 -2.58
CA LEU A 92 23.86 7.68 -2.99
C LEU A 92 24.49 8.38 -1.78
N ILE A 93 23.72 8.65 -0.74
CA ILE A 93 24.22 9.26 0.50
C ILE A 93 25.26 8.36 1.18
N SER A 94 25.02 7.04 1.23
CA SER A 94 25.90 6.09 1.90
C SER A 94 27.21 5.85 1.14
N THR A 95 27.19 5.92 -0.20
CA THR A 95 28.36 5.66 -1.06
C THR A 95 29.17 6.91 -1.40
N THR A 96 28.64 8.12 -1.13
CA THR A 96 29.34 9.39 -1.39
C THR A 96 30.16 9.81 -0.19
N ASP A 97 31.39 10.30 -0.45
CA ASP A 97 32.27 10.83 0.58
C ASP A 97 31.55 11.83 1.50
N ARG A 98 31.81 11.73 2.81
CA ARG A 98 31.13 12.55 3.83
C ARG A 98 31.33 14.04 3.64
N ASN A 99 32.49 14.43 3.08
CA ASN A 99 32.90 15.83 2.90
C ASN A 99 32.50 16.36 1.49
N ALA A 100 31.98 15.51 0.60
CA ALA A 100 31.58 15.93 -0.72
C ALA A 100 30.33 16.83 -0.67
N ALA A 101 30.36 17.99 -1.33
CA ALA A 101 29.22 18.89 -1.43
C ALA A 101 27.99 18.16 -1.99
N ARG A 102 28.20 17.25 -2.94
CA ARG A 102 27.14 16.42 -3.55
C ARG A 102 26.37 15.55 -2.55
N ARG A 103 27.03 15.08 -1.48
CA ARG A 103 26.37 14.33 -0.41
C ARG A 103 25.33 15.19 0.32
N THR A 104 25.64 16.45 0.57
CA THR A 104 24.70 17.41 1.17
C THR A 104 23.49 17.66 0.28
N GLU A 105 23.66 17.69 -1.04
CA GLU A 105 22.56 17.80 -1.99
C GLU A 105 21.63 16.58 -1.94
N TYR A 106 22.18 15.36 -1.94
CA TYR A 106 21.41 14.13 -1.79
C TYR A 106 20.61 14.07 -0.49
N ILE A 107 21.20 14.55 0.62
CA ILE A 107 20.48 14.65 1.91
C ILE A 107 19.27 15.61 1.80
N LYS A 108 19.46 16.77 1.15
CA LYS A 108 18.37 17.72 0.91
C LYS A 108 17.28 17.14 0.00
N GLU A 109 17.69 16.42 -1.05
CA GLU A 109 16.75 15.75 -1.97
C GLU A 109 15.97 14.66 -1.25
N TYR A 110 16.63 13.85 -0.40
CA TYR A 110 15.96 12.85 0.43
C TYR A 110 14.88 13.49 1.32
N GLY A 111 15.20 14.60 1.99
CA GLY A 111 14.25 15.34 2.83
C GLY A 111 13.06 15.90 2.04
N ARG A 112 13.29 16.39 0.81
CA ARG A 112 12.22 16.86 -0.08
C ARG A 112 11.31 15.72 -0.52
N GLU A 113 11.90 14.57 -0.93
CA GLU A 113 11.15 13.42 -1.36
C GLU A 113 10.33 12.81 -0.22
N TYR A 114 10.91 12.69 0.97
CA TYR A 114 10.22 12.25 2.18
C TYR A 114 9.00 13.14 2.49
N SER A 115 9.19 14.46 2.45
CA SER A 115 8.12 15.42 2.69
C SER A 115 7.06 15.39 1.60
N ARG A 116 7.44 15.15 0.34
CA ARG A 116 6.53 15.00 -0.78
C ARG A 116 5.66 13.75 -0.59
N LEU A 117 6.28 12.61 -0.31
CA LEU A 117 5.57 11.35 -0.12
C LEU A 117 4.59 11.43 1.06
N LYS A 118 5.00 12.03 2.17
CA LYS A 118 4.10 12.27 3.33
C LYS A 118 2.89 13.13 2.93
N ARG A 119 3.09 14.21 2.17
CA ARG A 119 1.97 15.05 1.69
C ARG A 119 1.02 14.29 0.77
N GLU A 120 1.53 13.46 -0.12
CA GLU A 120 0.70 12.63 -1.01
C GLU A 120 -0.13 11.62 -0.23
N GLN A 121 0.46 10.98 0.77
CA GLN A 121 -0.24 10.05 1.65
C GLN A 121 -1.31 10.78 2.49
N ILE A 122 -1.02 11.96 3.03
CA ILE A 122 -2.01 12.81 3.72
C ILE A 122 -3.18 13.15 2.78
N LYS A 123 -2.87 13.59 1.56
CA LYS A 123 -3.90 13.91 0.56
C LYS A 123 -4.78 12.69 0.28
N PHE A 124 -4.18 11.52 0.11
CA PHE A 124 -4.92 10.28 -0.09
C PHE A 124 -5.86 9.98 1.08
N ILE A 125 -5.37 10.06 2.32
CA ILE A 125 -6.15 9.82 3.54
C ILE A 125 -7.32 10.78 3.66
N VAL A 126 -7.07 12.08 3.48
CA VAL A 126 -8.12 13.10 3.60
C VAL A 126 -9.19 12.93 2.51
N THR A 127 -8.77 12.67 1.27
CA THR A 127 -9.68 12.47 0.14
C THR A 127 -10.54 11.21 0.31
N ASN A 128 -9.99 10.17 0.93
CA ASN A 128 -10.63 8.86 1.07
C ASN A 128 -10.99 8.53 2.53
N SER A 129 -11.20 9.53 3.40
CA SER A 129 -11.32 9.35 4.85
C SER A 129 -12.44 8.38 5.29
N ARG A 130 -13.46 8.14 4.44
CA ARG A 130 -14.56 7.19 4.67
C ARG A 130 -14.28 5.78 4.16
N SER A 131 -13.10 5.55 3.60
CA SER A 131 -12.69 4.28 3.02
C SER A 131 -11.77 3.51 3.98
N LEU A 132 -11.86 2.19 3.99
CA LEU A 132 -10.91 1.33 4.70
C LEU A 132 -9.49 1.45 4.13
N ALA A 133 -9.34 1.86 2.88
CA ALA A 133 -8.05 2.18 2.30
C ALA A 133 -7.35 3.35 3.00
N ALA A 134 -8.10 4.34 3.54
CA ALA A 134 -7.52 5.40 4.35
C ALA A 134 -6.99 4.87 5.71
N LEU A 135 -7.71 3.95 6.34
CA LEU A 135 -7.23 3.26 7.52
C LEU A 135 -5.96 2.46 7.21
N TYR A 136 -5.96 1.72 6.12
CA TYR A 136 -4.78 0.98 5.64
C TYR A 136 -3.60 1.94 5.40
N ALA A 137 -3.84 3.13 4.83
CA ALA A 137 -2.82 4.14 4.57
C ALA A 137 -2.13 4.63 5.85
N LEU A 138 -2.85 4.79 6.96
CA LEU A 138 -2.28 5.23 8.24
C LEU A 138 -1.22 4.27 8.80
N TYR A 139 -1.32 2.99 8.47
CA TYR A 139 -0.42 1.94 8.95
C TYR A 139 0.64 1.51 7.93
N GLN A 140 0.70 2.17 6.77
CA GLN A 140 1.74 1.90 5.78
C GLN A 140 3.13 2.23 6.32
N ARG A 141 4.09 1.35 6.02
CA ARG A 141 5.49 1.51 6.39
C ARG A 141 6.37 1.62 5.14
N LEU A 142 7.45 2.35 5.28
CA LEU A 142 8.53 2.34 4.32
C LEU A 142 9.35 1.03 4.44
N PRO A 143 10.14 0.66 3.42
CA PRO A 143 10.95 -0.57 3.47
C PRO A 143 11.92 -0.66 4.66
N ASP A 144 12.33 0.48 5.24
CA ASP A 144 13.16 0.57 6.44
C ASP A 144 12.34 0.51 7.75
N ASP A 145 11.10 0.03 7.67
CA ASP A 145 10.13 -0.13 8.77
C ASP A 145 9.69 1.20 9.42
N LYS A 146 10.04 2.34 8.82
CA LYS A 146 9.58 3.65 9.31
C LYS A 146 8.18 3.96 8.83
N THR A 147 7.38 4.57 9.71
CA THR A 147 6.09 5.17 9.36
C THR A 147 6.28 6.65 9.00
N LEU A 148 5.52 7.13 8.02
CA LEU A 148 5.47 8.56 7.71
C LEU A 148 4.68 9.35 8.77
N PHE A 149 3.77 8.67 9.48
CA PHE A 149 2.95 9.21 10.56
C PHE A 149 3.53 8.84 11.93
N ASN A 150 4.47 9.63 12.42
CA ASN A 150 5.17 9.38 13.67
C ASN A 150 5.23 10.60 14.60
N GLY A 151 4.62 11.71 14.21
CA GLY A 151 4.58 12.94 14.99
C GLY A 151 3.28 13.14 15.76
N ASN A 152 3.32 13.85 16.87
CA ASN A 152 2.12 14.20 17.65
C ASN A 152 1.07 14.96 16.81
N SER A 153 1.51 15.75 15.83
CA SER A 153 0.63 16.44 14.89
C SER A 153 -0.14 15.51 13.94
N ASP A 154 0.33 14.28 13.77
CA ASP A 154 -0.29 13.32 12.85
C ASP A 154 -1.55 12.67 13.43
N ILE A 155 -1.79 12.79 14.74
CA ILE A 155 -2.96 12.23 15.45
C ILE A 155 -4.30 12.71 14.85
N ILE A 156 -4.31 13.88 14.23
CA ILE A 156 -5.51 14.44 13.58
C ILE A 156 -6.02 13.53 12.45
N TYR A 157 -5.12 12.86 11.71
CA TYR A 157 -5.48 11.98 10.61
C TYR A 157 -6.07 10.66 11.12
N TYR A 158 -5.56 10.14 12.24
CA TYR A 158 -6.13 8.97 12.90
C TYR A 158 -7.56 9.25 13.38
N ARG A 159 -7.79 10.41 14.01
CA ARG A 159 -9.13 10.84 14.43
C ARG A 159 -10.06 11.03 13.25
N LEU A 160 -9.61 11.73 12.20
CA LEU A 160 -10.39 11.94 10.98
C LEU A 160 -10.91 10.62 10.39
N VAL A 161 -10.03 9.62 10.26
CA VAL A 161 -10.40 8.31 9.71
C VAL A 161 -11.31 7.56 10.67
N ALA A 162 -11.00 7.51 11.97
CA ALA A 162 -11.82 6.85 12.98
C ALA A 162 -13.26 7.39 12.99
N ASP A 163 -13.42 8.72 13.00
CA ASP A 163 -14.72 9.39 13.00
C ASP A 163 -15.50 9.20 11.69
N SER A 164 -14.80 8.95 10.58
CA SER A 164 -15.39 8.82 9.25
C SER A 164 -15.81 7.40 8.91
N VAL A 165 -15.07 6.39 9.37
CA VAL A 165 -15.34 4.95 9.12
C VAL A 165 -16.39 4.40 10.09
N SER A 166 -16.57 5.04 11.26
CA SER A 166 -17.55 4.63 12.28
C SER A 166 -18.99 5.07 11.98
N LYS A 167 -19.21 5.84 10.92
CA LYS A 167 -20.53 6.35 10.47
C LYS A 167 -21.03 5.57 9.24
#